data_f6fc7cb21b842f4ae71e0e3c613b766b
#
_entry.id   f6fc7cb21b842f4ae71e0e3c613b766b
#
_cell.length_a   1.000
_cell.length_b   1.000
_cell.length_c   1.000
_cell.angle_alpha   90.00
_cell.angle_beta   90.00
_cell.angle_gamma   90.00
#
_symmetry.space_group_name_H-M   'P 1'
#
loop_
_entity.id
_entity.type
_entity.pdbx_description
1 polymer ?
#
loop_
_entity_poly.entity_id
_entity_poly.type
_entity_poly.pdbx_seq_one_letter_code
_entity_poly.pdbx_strand_id
1 'polypeptide(L)'
;MVSVREVSDAKDVREFIEFPLRLYKDCVRYVPALYGDEKKLLKSGGNSENAESAFFIAEKDGKTAGRIHAIIQHQHNLKHGCLQMRFSRFDSINDEEVAKKLFEAAERWGASKGMKEICGPLGFSDLDREGMLVEGFDEDTTFEEQYNYEYYAALMDKCGFRKDVDWLEFELKYPRERNAMLKRVAERALQLNKLHIADNNMSKRRYIAKYRDGFF
;
A
#
# COMPACT_ATOMS: atom_id res chain seq x y z
N MET A 1 -4.67 -8.92 -27.62
CA MET A 1 -5.21 -7.55 -27.42
C MET A 1 -5.47 -7.36 -25.94
N VAL A 2 -5.00 -6.24 -25.38
CA VAL A 2 -5.22 -5.91 -23.96
C VAL A 2 -6.40 -4.95 -23.82
N SER A 3 -7.34 -5.26 -22.93
CA SER A 3 -8.45 -4.39 -22.56
C SER A 3 -8.41 -4.13 -21.04
N VAL A 4 -8.86 -2.94 -20.62
CA VAL A 4 -8.96 -2.56 -19.20
C VAL A 4 -10.37 -2.13 -18.90
N ARG A 5 -10.89 -2.61 -17.76
CA ARG A 5 -12.20 -2.22 -17.24
C ARG A 5 -12.11 -1.83 -15.78
N GLU A 6 -13.01 -0.98 -15.35
CA GLU A 6 -13.21 -0.66 -13.94
C GLU A 6 -13.96 -1.81 -13.24
N VAL A 7 -13.58 -2.10 -12.02
CA VAL A 7 -14.25 -3.11 -11.16
C VAL A 7 -15.63 -2.61 -10.79
N SER A 8 -16.65 -3.35 -11.16
CA SER A 8 -18.04 -2.91 -11.01
C SER A 8 -18.95 -3.92 -10.33
N ASP A 9 -18.67 -5.21 -10.43
CA ASP A 9 -19.52 -6.27 -9.91
C ASP A 9 -18.78 -7.26 -9.00
N ALA A 10 -19.49 -8.22 -8.45
CA ALA A 10 -18.93 -9.22 -7.54
C ALA A 10 -17.94 -10.17 -8.21
N LYS A 11 -18.04 -10.38 -9.51
CA LYS A 11 -17.09 -11.18 -10.29
C LYS A 11 -15.78 -10.43 -10.44
N ASP A 12 -15.86 -9.15 -10.79
CA ASP A 12 -14.69 -8.27 -10.89
C ASP A 12 -13.95 -8.13 -9.55
N VAL A 13 -14.71 -7.94 -8.45
CA VAL A 13 -14.15 -7.91 -7.09
C VAL A 13 -13.36 -9.18 -6.79
N ARG A 14 -13.91 -10.33 -7.12
CA ARG A 14 -13.23 -11.61 -6.94
C ARG A 14 -11.97 -11.71 -7.80
N GLU A 15 -12.07 -11.39 -9.08
CA GLU A 15 -10.92 -11.41 -10.01
C GLU A 15 -9.80 -10.47 -9.54
N PHE A 16 -10.15 -9.27 -9.08
CA PHE A 16 -9.18 -8.30 -8.56
C PHE A 16 -8.43 -8.85 -7.34
N ILE A 17 -9.12 -9.47 -6.38
CA ILE A 17 -8.51 -10.04 -5.17
C ILE A 17 -7.68 -11.29 -5.48
N GLU A 18 -8.17 -12.17 -6.35
CA GLU A 18 -7.55 -13.47 -6.63
C GLU A 18 -6.40 -13.39 -7.65
N PHE A 19 -6.31 -12.32 -8.42
CA PHE A 19 -5.25 -12.18 -9.42
C PHE A 19 -3.83 -12.32 -8.82
N PRO A 20 -3.42 -11.60 -7.76
CA PRO A 20 -2.09 -11.78 -7.20
C PRO A 20 -1.86 -13.17 -6.60
N LEU A 21 -2.90 -13.84 -6.09
CA LEU A 21 -2.77 -15.21 -5.61
C LEU A 21 -2.39 -16.18 -6.74
N ARG A 22 -2.87 -15.91 -7.96
CA ARG A 22 -2.49 -16.68 -9.16
C ARG A 22 -1.12 -16.27 -9.69
N LEU A 23 -0.83 -14.97 -9.71
CA LEU A 23 0.43 -14.42 -10.21
C LEU A 23 1.62 -14.93 -9.38
N TYR A 24 1.50 -14.91 -8.06
CA TYR A 24 2.55 -15.28 -7.12
C TYR A 24 2.43 -16.73 -6.57
N LYS A 25 1.60 -17.59 -7.18
CA LYS A 25 1.32 -18.95 -6.66
C LYS A 25 2.55 -19.81 -6.39
N ASP A 26 3.61 -19.61 -7.17
CA ASP A 26 4.87 -20.36 -7.07
C ASP A 26 5.96 -19.55 -6.32
N CYS A 27 5.64 -18.38 -5.79
CA CYS A 27 6.55 -17.52 -5.05
C CYS A 27 6.41 -17.75 -3.54
N VAL A 28 7.39 -18.40 -2.94
CA VAL A 28 7.39 -18.72 -1.49
C VAL A 28 7.56 -17.49 -0.60
N ARG A 29 8.04 -16.38 -1.14
CA ARG A 29 8.28 -15.12 -0.42
C ARG A 29 7.05 -14.22 -0.38
N TYR A 30 6.11 -14.44 -1.29
CA TYR A 30 4.92 -13.61 -1.36
C TYR A 30 3.96 -13.92 -0.21
N VAL A 31 3.65 -12.94 0.61
CA VAL A 31 2.62 -13.02 1.65
C VAL A 31 1.37 -12.29 1.18
N PRO A 32 0.26 -12.99 0.94
CA PRO A 32 -0.96 -12.37 0.43
C PRO A 32 -1.59 -11.43 1.45
N ALA A 33 -2.26 -10.38 0.97
CA ALA A 33 -3.12 -9.57 1.80
C ALA A 33 -4.30 -10.40 2.37
N LEU A 34 -4.84 -9.98 3.50
CA LEU A 34 -5.99 -10.65 4.10
C LEU A 34 -7.22 -10.51 3.20
N TYR A 35 -7.72 -11.63 2.69
CA TYR A 35 -8.84 -11.67 1.73
C TYR A 35 -10.07 -10.89 2.21
N GLY A 36 -10.36 -10.97 3.52
CA GLY A 36 -11.50 -10.27 4.13
C GLY A 36 -11.37 -8.76 4.08
N ASP A 37 -10.17 -8.24 4.26
CA ASP A 37 -9.89 -6.79 4.25
C ASP A 37 -9.90 -6.24 2.82
N GLU A 38 -9.30 -6.96 1.86
CA GLU A 38 -9.39 -6.63 0.44
C GLU A 38 -10.87 -6.58 -0.04
N LYS A 39 -11.65 -7.58 0.35
CA LYS A 39 -13.07 -7.63 0.00
C LYS A 39 -13.87 -6.48 0.64
N LYS A 40 -13.54 -6.11 1.87
CA LYS A 40 -14.16 -4.98 2.57
C LYS A 40 -13.83 -3.66 1.89
N LEU A 41 -12.55 -3.46 1.54
CA LEU A 41 -12.09 -2.28 0.82
C LEU A 41 -12.81 -2.11 -0.53
N LEU A 42 -12.82 -3.15 -1.37
CA LEU A 42 -13.49 -3.09 -2.67
C LEU A 42 -15.01 -2.87 -2.56
N LYS A 43 -15.66 -3.45 -1.53
CA LYS A 43 -17.10 -3.22 -1.29
C LYS A 43 -17.41 -1.80 -0.86
N SER A 44 -16.55 -1.16 -0.08
CA SER A 44 -16.70 0.25 0.28
C SER A 44 -16.35 1.20 -0.86
N GLY A 45 -15.72 0.67 -1.93
CA GLY A 45 -15.17 1.46 -3.02
C GLY A 45 -13.99 2.34 -2.59
N GLY A 46 -13.48 2.15 -1.36
CA GLY A 46 -12.40 3.00 -0.81
C GLY A 46 -12.77 4.48 -0.66
N ASN A 47 -14.03 4.83 -0.90
CA ASN A 47 -14.49 6.22 -0.87
C ASN A 47 -14.85 6.66 0.55
N SER A 48 -14.50 7.91 0.87
CA SER A 48 -14.81 8.58 2.13
C SER A 48 -14.92 10.09 1.88
N GLU A 49 -15.24 10.87 2.90
CA GLU A 49 -15.20 12.34 2.81
C GLU A 49 -13.80 12.87 2.41
N ASN A 50 -12.75 12.11 2.70
CA ASN A 50 -11.37 12.51 2.51
C ASN A 50 -10.67 11.85 1.31
N ALA A 51 -11.29 10.86 0.67
CA ALA A 51 -10.68 10.13 -0.42
C ALA A 51 -11.70 9.61 -1.44
N GLU A 52 -11.29 9.57 -2.70
CA GLU A 52 -11.95 8.87 -3.78
C GLU A 52 -11.03 7.79 -4.34
N SER A 53 -11.59 6.70 -4.83
CA SER A 53 -10.78 5.68 -5.48
C SER A 53 -11.53 4.90 -6.56
N ALA A 54 -10.75 4.26 -7.46
CA ALA A 54 -11.24 3.36 -8.50
C ALA A 54 -10.29 2.17 -8.66
N PHE A 55 -10.85 1.03 -9.01
CA PHE A 55 -10.10 -0.23 -9.19
C PHE A 55 -10.22 -0.68 -10.63
N PHE A 56 -9.11 -1.09 -11.24
CA PHE A 56 -9.08 -1.52 -12.63
C PHE A 56 -8.44 -2.90 -12.78
N ILE A 57 -8.95 -3.65 -13.75
CA ILE A 57 -8.44 -4.97 -14.15
C ILE A 57 -8.08 -4.91 -15.63
N ALA A 58 -6.89 -5.39 -15.97
CA ALA A 58 -6.50 -5.65 -17.35
C ALA A 58 -6.74 -7.12 -17.71
N GLU A 59 -7.28 -7.32 -18.90
CA GLU A 59 -7.42 -8.64 -19.52
C GLU A 59 -6.58 -8.71 -20.79
N LYS A 60 -5.88 -9.85 -20.96
CA LYS A 60 -5.17 -10.22 -22.17
C LYS A 60 -5.60 -11.62 -22.59
N ASP A 61 -6.07 -11.75 -23.83
CA ASP A 61 -6.49 -13.04 -24.41
C ASP A 61 -7.52 -13.79 -23.54
N GLY A 62 -8.49 -13.03 -22.98
CA GLY A 62 -9.60 -13.53 -22.17
C GLY A 62 -9.21 -13.94 -20.71
N LYS A 63 -8.01 -13.59 -20.26
CA LYS A 63 -7.55 -13.85 -18.89
C LYS A 63 -7.13 -12.57 -18.21
N THR A 64 -7.39 -12.47 -16.91
CA THR A 64 -6.87 -11.37 -16.07
C THR A 64 -5.35 -11.39 -16.10
N ALA A 65 -4.76 -10.27 -16.48
CA ALA A 65 -3.33 -10.10 -16.71
C ALA A 65 -2.71 -9.02 -15.80
N GLY A 66 -3.54 -8.20 -15.13
CA GLY A 66 -3.07 -7.19 -14.18
C GLY A 66 -4.21 -6.48 -13.48
N ARG A 67 -3.84 -5.74 -12.43
CA ARG A 67 -4.75 -4.91 -11.65
C ARG A 67 -4.06 -3.65 -11.16
N ILE A 68 -4.82 -2.61 -10.86
CA ILE A 68 -4.35 -1.37 -10.23
C ILE A 68 -5.48 -0.72 -9.43
N HIS A 69 -5.14 -0.07 -8.34
CA HIS A 69 -6.03 0.76 -7.53
C HIS A 69 -5.55 2.20 -7.58
N ALA A 70 -6.39 3.11 -8.06
CA ALA A 70 -6.16 4.54 -8.11
C ALA A 70 -6.83 5.23 -6.93
N ILE A 71 -6.15 6.19 -6.29
CA ILE A 71 -6.59 6.84 -5.05
C ILE A 71 -6.34 8.35 -5.15
N ILE A 72 -7.33 9.16 -4.80
CA ILE A 72 -7.17 10.61 -4.59
C ILE A 72 -7.40 10.90 -3.11
N GLN A 73 -6.41 11.49 -2.47
CA GLN A 73 -6.44 11.91 -1.07
C GLN A 73 -6.70 13.42 -1.00
N HIS A 74 -7.95 13.84 -0.78
CA HIS A 74 -8.35 15.24 -0.79
C HIS A 74 -7.63 16.07 0.27
N GLN A 75 -7.53 15.55 1.50
CA GLN A 75 -6.87 16.27 2.59
C GLN A 75 -5.36 16.40 2.37
N HIS A 76 -4.71 15.37 1.80
CA HIS A 76 -3.31 15.46 1.42
C HIS A 76 -3.10 16.55 0.36
N ASN A 77 -3.88 16.51 -0.70
CA ASN A 77 -3.78 17.47 -1.80
C ASN A 77 -4.04 18.90 -1.33
N LEU A 78 -5.04 19.10 -0.47
CA LEU A 78 -5.33 20.39 0.14
C LEU A 78 -4.17 20.90 1.01
N LYS A 79 -3.64 20.02 1.89
CA LYS A 79 -2.56 20.36 2.82
C LYS A 79 -1.27 20.74 2.09
N HIS A 80 -0.96 20.07 0.99
CA HIS A 80 0.29 20.24 0.25
C HIS A 80 0.16 21.12 -0.99
N GLY A 81 -1.06 21.58 -1.33
CA GLY A 81 -1.32 22.42 -2.51
C GLY A 81 -1.02 21.70 -3.83
N CYS A 82 -1.17 20.38 -3.89
CA CYS A 82 -0.89 19.56 -5.05
C CYS A 82 -2.17 18.96 -5.67
N LEU A 83 -2.06 18.48 -6.91
CA LEU A 83 -3.12 17.78 -7.64
C LEU A 83 -2.63 16.38 -7.99
N GLN A 84 -2.38 15.60 -6.94
CA GLN A 84 -1.75 14.28 -7.04
C GLN A 84 -2.76 13.16 -6.82
N MET A 85 -2.68 12.15 -7.67
CA MET A 85 -3.30 10.84 -7.49
C MET A 85 -2.23 9.85 -7.06
N ARG A 86 -2.59 8.94 -6.17
CA ARG A 86 -1.79 7.78 -5.79
C ARG A 86 -2.24 6.54 -6.54
N PHE A 87 -1.35 5.57 -6.69
CA PHE A 87 -1.74 4.22 -7.05
C PHE A 87 -1.24 3.21 -6.02
N SER A 88 -1.97 2.13 -5.84
CA SER A 88 -1.59 0.98 -5.03
C SER A 88 -2.05 -0.31 -5.69
N ARG A 89 -1.76 -1.46 -5.11
CA ARG A 89 -2.20 -2.77 -5.62
C ARG A 89 -1.94 -2.96 -7.11
N PHE A 90 -0.85 -2.39 -7.60
CA PHE A 90 -0.41 -2.65 -8.95
C PHE A 90 0.23 -4.03 -9.02
N ASP A 91 -0.43 -4.93 -9.73
CA ASP A 91 0.09 -6.24 -10.07
C ASP A 91 -0.11 -6.49 -11.56
N SER A 92 0.93 -6.97 -12.22
CA SER A 92 0.92 -7.25 -13.67
C SER A 92 1.77 -8.46 -13.98
N ILE A 93 1.37 -9.24 -14.99
CA ILE A 93 2.29 -10.16 -15.65
C ILE A 93 3.43 -9.34 -16.28
N ASN A 94 4.56 -9.99 -16.61
CA ASN A 94 5.68 -9.32 -17.27
C ASN A 94 5.32 -8.95 -18.72
N ASP A 95 4.52 -7.90 -18.85
CA ASP A 95 4.00 -7.44 -20.15
C ASP A 95 3.80 -5.91 -20.14
N GLU A 96 4.56 -5.23 -20.98
CA GLU A 96 4.57 -3.78 -21.09
C GLU A 96 3.21 -3.21 -21.53
N GLU A 97 2.50 -3.88 -22.46
CA GLU A 97 1.19 -3.43 -22.93
C GLU A 97 0.17 -3.46 -21.81
N VAL A 98 0.21 -4.53 -20.96
CA VAL A 98 -0.68 -4.67 -19.79
C VAL A 98 -0.42 -3.55 -18.80
N ALA A 99 0.84 -3.31 -18.43
CA ALA A 99 1.21 -2.26 -17.47
C ALA A 99 0.80 -0.87 -17.98
N LYS A 100 1.16 -0.52 -19.23
CA LYS A 100 0.78 0.77 -19.85
C LYS A 100 -0.73 0.98 -19.86
N LYS A 101 -1.50 -0.03 -20.25
CA LYS A 101 -2.96 0.08 -20.32
C LYS A 101 -3.60 0.27 -18.93
N LEU A 102 -3.06 -0.35 -17.89
CA LEU A 102 -3.51 -0.11 -16.51
C LEU A 102 -3.24 1.32 -16.06
N PHE A 103 -2.01 1.82 -16.27
CA PHE A 103 -1.69 3.21 -15.93
C PHE A 103 -2.48 4.21 -16.77
N GLU A 104 -2.65 4.00 -18.07
CA GLU A 104 -3.50 4.84 -18.91
C GLU A 104 -4.96 4.90 -18.40
N ALA A 105 -5.49 3.81 -17.86
CA ALA A 105 -6.84 3.81 -17.29
C ALA A 105 -6.90 4.61 -15.97
N ALA A 106 -5.93 4.40 -15.07
CA ALA A 106 -5.81 5.13 -13.81
C ALA A 106 -5.60 6.63 -14.06
N GLU A 107 -4.71 6.99 -14.98
CA GLU A 107 -4.43 8.38 -15.35
C GLU A 107 -5.65 9.08 -15.95
N ARG A 108 -6.39 8.42 -16.86
CA ARG A 108 -7.65 8.98 -17.39
C ARG A 108 -8.67 9.23 -16.28
N TRP A 109 -8.79 8.30 -15.33
CA TRP A 109 -9.68 8.50 -14.19
C TRP A 109 -9.21 9.68 -13.33
N GLY A 110 -7.94 9.76 -12.96
CA GLY A 110 -7.36 10.87 -12.20
C GLY A 110 -7.49 12.22 -12.91
N ALA A 111 -7.20 12.25 -14.22
CA ALA A 111 -7.34 13.46 -15.05
C ALA A 111 -8.80 13.95 -15.09
N SER A 112 -9.79 13.03 -15.15
CA SER A 112 -11.22 13.40 -15.09
C SER A 112 -11.61 14.05 -13.75
N LYS A 113 -10.82 13.84 -12.71
CA LYS A 113 -10.95 14.44 -11.38
C LYS A 113 -10.01 15.66 -11.17
N GLY A 114 -9.32 16.09 -12.21
CA GLY A 114 -8.44 17.25 -12.16
C GLY A 114 -7.01 16.98 -11.64
N MET A 115 -6.63 15.70 -11.44
CA MET A 115 -5.27 15.35 -11.02
C MET A 115 -4.28 15.54 -12.18
N LYS A 116 -3.05 15.93 -11.84
CA LYS A 116 -1.97 16.21 -12.80
C LYS A 116 -0.75 15.32 -12.61
N GLU A 117 -0.66 14.67 -11.47
CA GLU A 117 0.47 13.82 -11.10
C GLU A 117 -0.04 12.48 -10.57
N ILE A 118 0.75 11.43 -10.81
CA ILE A 118 0.56 10.11 -10.22
C ILE A 118 1.80 9.70 -9.45
N CYS A 119 1.63 9.22 -8.24
CA CYS A 119 2.69 8.76 -7.36
C CYS A 119 2.32 7.41 -6.73
N GLY A 120 3.30 6.59 -6.46
CA GLY A 120 3.07 5.29 -5.83
C GLY A 120 4.17 4.27 -6.13
N PRO A 121 3.99 3.04 -5.64
CA PRO A 121 2.79 2.52 -4.93
C PRO A 121 2.61 3.13 -3.54
N LEU A 122 1.43 3.70 -3.27
CA LEU A 122 1.07 4.29 -1.98
C LEU A 122 -0.41 4.02 -1.69
N GLY A 123 -0.74 3.63 -0.46
CA GLY A 123 -2.11 3.44 -0.01
C GLY A 123 -2.79 4.73 0.46
N PHE A 124 -3.85 4.58 1.26
CA PHE A 124 -4.54 5.70 1.89
C PHE A 124 -3.70 6.35 2.99
N SER A 125 -2.87 5.59 3.66
CA SER A 125 -1.99 6.03 4.74
C SER A 125 -0.69 5.23 4.72
N ASP A 126 0.29 5.68 5.49
CA ASP A 126 1.55 5.02 5.78
C ASP A 126 1.43 3.71 6.59
N LEU A 127 0.20 3.30 6.92
CA LEU A 127 -0.11 1.99 7.49
C LEU A 127 -0.58 0.98 6.43
N ASP A 128 -0.76 1.41 5.19
CA ASP A 128 -1.02 0.54 4.05
C ASP A 128 0.30 0.05 3.45
N ARG A 129 0.24 -1.03 2.69
CA ARG A 129 1.39 -1.47 1.89
C ARG A 129 1.77 -0.39 0.90
N GLU A 130 3.04 -0.03 0.88
CA GLU A 130 3.57 0.99 0.00
C GLU A 130 4.95 0.62 -0.54
N GLY A 131 5.40 1.35 -1.55
CA GLY A 131 6.67 1.09 -2.21
C GLY A 131 6.63 -0.07 -3.21
N MET A 132 7.77 -0.28 -3.83
CA MET A 132 8.05 -1.37 -4.77
C MET A 132 9.39 -1.97 -4.41
N LEU A 133 9.42 -3.28 -4.21
CA LEU A 133 10.65 -4.01 -3.93
C LEU A 133 11.63 -3.88 -5.11
N VAL A 134 12.84 -3.43 -4.82
CA VAL A 134 13.92 -3.24 -5.81
C VAL A 134 15.19 -4.01 -5.47
N GLU A 135 15.36 -4.38 -4.20
CA GLU A 135 16.45 -5.20 -3.68
C GLU A 135 15.92 -6.14 -2.60
N GLY A 136 16.60 -7.25 -2.30
CA GLY A 136 16.20 -8.20 -1.26
C GLY A 136 15.09 -9.19 -1.72
N PHE A 137 15.00 -9.52 -2.99
CA PHE A 137 13.99 -10.45 -3.53
C PHE A 137 14.08 -11.86 -2.96
N ASP A 138 15.18 -12.21 -2.31
CA ASP A 138 15.43 -13.47 -1.64
C ASP A 138 15.18 -13.44 -0.13
N GLU A 139 14.79 -12.28 0.42
CA GLU A 139 14.41 -12.13 1.82
C GLU A 139 12.93 -12.47 2.05
N ASP A 140 12.59 -12.89 3.27
CA ASP A 140 11.19 -13.17 3.65
C ASP A 140 10.46 -11.86 3.93
N THR A 141 9.28 -11.70 3.35
CA THR A 141 8.42 -10.54 3.60
C THR A 141 7.44 -10.81 4.74
N THR A 142 6.93 -9.74 5.33
CA THR A 142 5.77 -9.81 6.23
C THR A 142 4.46 -9.52 5.49
N PHE A 143 3.33 -9.64 6.19
CA PHE A 143 2.04 -9.33 5.57
C PHE A 143 1.81 -7.81 5.38
N GLU A 144 2.61 -6.97 6.01
CA GLU A 144 2.54 -5.50 5.92
C GLU A 144 3.40 -4.95 4.79
N GLU A 145 4.35 -5.73 4.32
CA GLU A 145 5.27 -5.33 3.26
C GLU A 145 4.74 -5.64 1.86
N GLN A 146 5.22 -4.88 0.88
CA GLN A 146 4.91 -5.10 -0.52
C GLN A 146 5.97 -6.00 -1.16
N TYR A 147 5.53 -7.12 -1.75
CA TYR A 147 6.37 -7.96 -2.60
C TYR A 147 5.98 -7.81 -4.07
N ASN A 148 6.96 -7.81 -4.94
CA ASN A 148 6.78 -7.89 -6.39
C ASN A 148 7.98 -8.57 -7.04
N TYR A 149 7.82 -9.02 -8.27
CA TYR A 149 8.91 -9.59 -9.05
C TYR A 149 9.89 -8.52 -9.55
N GLU A 150 11.13 -8.91 -9.83
CA GLU A 150 12.23 -8.03 -10.29
C GLU A 150 11.87 -7.23 -11.55
N TYR A 151 11.03 -7.77 -12.46
CA TYR A 151 10.67 -7.09 -13.70
C TYR A 151 9.81 -5.84 -13.53
N TYR A 152 9.27 -5.59 -12.31
CA TYR A 152 8.40 -4.43 -12.08
C TYR A 152 9.12 -3.10 -12.25
N ALA A 153 10.38 -2.99 -11.81
CA ALA A 153 11.16 -1.77 -12.01
C ALA A 153 11.28 -1.41 -13.49
N ALA A 154 11.58 -2.40 -14.34
CA ALA A 154 11.64 -2.20 -15.79
C ALA A 154 10.27 -1.84 -16.40
N LEU A 155 9.16 -2.37 -15.89
CA LEU A 155 7.81 -1.97 -16.32
C LEU A 155 7.52 -0.51 -15.94
N MET A 156 7.90 -0.06 -14.74
CA MET A 156 7.74 1.33 -14.31
C MET A 156 8.50 2.29 -15.21
N ASP A 157 9.75 2.01 -15.51
CA ASP A 157 10.57 2.82 -16.43
C ASP A 157 9.91 2.94 -17.80
N LYS A 158 9.41 1.83 -18.34
CA LYS A 158 8.71 1.80 -19.65
C LYS A 158 7.36 2.51 -19.63
N CYS A 159 6.72 2.62 -18.47
CA CYS A 159 5.51 3.43 -18.27
C CYS A 159 5.81 4.91 -18.03
N GLY A 160 7.09 5.32 -18.01
CA GLY A 160 7.50 6.71 -17.84
C GLY A 160 7.63 7.19 -16.41
N PHE A 161 7.57 6.28 -15.44
CA PHE A 161 7.83 6.60 -14.05
C PHE A 161 9.31 6.82 -13.79
N ARG A 162 9.61 7.60 -12.77
CA ARG A 162 10.95 7.78 -12.22
C ARG A 162 10.93 7.57 -10.72
N LYS A 163 12.02 7.10 -10.19
CA LYS A 163 12.19 6.92 -8.75
C LYS A 163 12.08 8.24 -8.02
N ASP A 164 11.34 8.25 -6.92
CA ASP A 164 11.14 9.39 -6.04
C ASP A 164 11.96 9.24 -4.76
N VAL A 165 11.71 8.19 -3.97
CA VAL A 165 12.35 7.95 -2.67
C VAL A 165 12.72 6.48 -2.50
N ASP A 166 13.74 6.21 -1.69
CA ASP A 166 14.07 4.87 -1.22
C ASP A 166 13.65 4.72 0.24
N TRP A 167 13.07 3.58 0.58
CA TRP A 167 12.88 3.10 1.94
C TRP A 167 13.81 1.92 2.20
N LEU A 168 14.40 1.88 3.38
CA LEU A 168 15.24 0.78 3.81
C LEU A 168 14.54 0.03 4.93
N GLU A 169 14.45 -1.28 4.79
CA GLU A 169 13.95 -2.18 5.82
C GLU A 169 15.11 -2.78 6.61
N PHE A 170 14.91 -2.96 7.91
CA PHE A 170 15.92 -3.47 8.82
C PHE A 170 15.39 -4.58 9.71
N GLU A 171 16.02 -5.72 9.72
CA GLU A 171 15.79 -6.72 10.77
C GLU A 171 16.48 -6.30 12.06
N LEU A 172 15.71 -6.03 13.11
CA LEU A 172 16.21 -5.73 14.44
C LEU A 172 16.27 -7.00 15.30
N LYS A 173 17.46 -7.50 15.56
CA LYS A 173 17.66 -8.63 16.47
C LYS A 173 17.60 -8.17 17.92
N TYR A 174 16.61 -8.67 18.67
CA TYR A 174 16.52 -8.38 20.10
C TYR A 174 17.73 -8.99 20.84
N PRO A 175 18.50 -8.19 21.62
CA PRO A 175 19.62 -8.72 22.38
C PRO A 175 19.12 -9.72 23.43
N ARG A 176 19.68 -10.93 23.44
CA ARG A 176 19.31 -12.00 24.38
C ARG A 176 19.54 -11.62 25.83
N GLU A 177 20.48 -10.74 26.11
CA GLU A 177 20.79 -10.23 27.44
C GLU A 177 20.14 -8.86 27.67
N ARG A 178 19.49 -8.68 28.81
CA ARG A 178 18.93 -7.38 29.21
C ARG A 178 20.07 -6.37 29.30
N ASN A 179 20.08 -5.40 28.42
CA ASN A 179 21.06 -4.33 28.47
C ASN A 179 20.75 -3.40 29.66
N ALA A 180 21.43 -3.66 30.78
CA ALA A 180 21.27 -2.89 32.02
C ALA A 180 21.55 -1.40 31.83
N MET A 181 22.42 -1.04 30.88
CA MET A 181 22.72 0.34 30.53
C MET A 181 21.53 1.02 29.88
N LEU A 182 20.89 0.37 28.87
CA LEU A 182 19.69 0.91 28.22
C LEU A 182 18.56 1.11 29.21
N LYS A 183 18.36 0.17 30.13
CA LYS A 183 17.36 0.29 31.21
C LYS A 183 17.60 1.54 32.06
N ARG A 184 18.83 1.77 32.53
CA ARG A 184 19.18 2.96 33.32
C ARG A 184 18.98 4.26 32.53
N VAL A 185 19.36 4.27 31.25
CA VAL A 185 19.16 5.43 30.37
C VAL A 185 17.67 5.72 30.19
N ALA A 186 16.87 4.70 29.95
CA ALA A 186 15.42 4.84 29.81
C ALA A 186 14.77 5.36 31.10
N GLU A 187 15.10 4.77 32.27
CA GLU A 187 14.61 5.21 33.57
C GLU A 187 14.99 6.67 33.85
N ARG A 188 16.23 7.05 33.57
CA ARG A 188 16.69 8.43 33.72
C ARG A 188 15.97 9.39 32.77
N ALA A 189 15.74 9.00 31.53
CA ALA A 189 15.01 9.82 30.56
C ALA A 189 13.56 10.04 30.99
N LEU A 190 12.88 9.00 31.48
CA LEU A 190 11.53 9.11 32.03
C LEU A 190 11.48 10.10 33.21
N GLN A 191 12.42 9.98 34.17
CA GLN A 191 12.48 10.86 35.35
C GLN A 191 12.77 12.32 34.99
N LEU A 192 13.79 12.56 34.15
CA LEU A 192 14.18 13.93 33.77
C LEU A 192 13.11 14.66 32.98
N ASN A 193 12.39 13.95 32.11
CA ASN A 193 11.34 14.54 31.30
C ASN A 193 9.94 14.41 31.92
N LYS A 194 9.84 13.92 33.16
CA LYS A 194 8.56 13.69 33.84
C LYS A 194 7.57 12.86 33.01
N LEU A 195 8.10 11.87 32.31
CA LEU A 195 7.31 10.97 31.47
C LEU A 195 6.95 9.70 32.27
N HIS A 196 5.88 9.08 31.90
CA HIS A 196 5.47 7.78 32.41
C HIS A 196 4.89 6.93 31.27
N ILE A 197 5.03 5.62 31.40
CA ILE A 197 4.38 4.69 30.49
C ILE A 197 2.89 4.67 30.83
N ALA A 198 2.04 4.92 29.83
CA ALA A 198 0.61 4.93 30.03
C ALA A 198 0.12 3.55 30.48
N ASP A 199 -0.70 3.54 31.55
CA ASP A 199 -1.33 2.30 32.02
C ASP A 199 -2.41 1.87 31.01
N ASN A 200 -2.33 0.63 30.56
CA ASN A 200 -3.28 0.02 29.65
C ASN A 200 -4.27 -0.94 30.34
N ASN A 201 -4.35 -0.94 31.67
CA ASN A 201 -5.31 -1.74 32.46
C ASN A 201 -6.76 -1.26 32.30
N MET A 202 -7.15 -0.95 31.07
CA MET A 202 -8.49 -0.53 30.73
C MET A 202 -8.94 -1.15 29.40
N SER A 203 -10.26 -1.16 29.15
CA SER A 203 -10.76 -1.65 27.87
C SER A 203 -10.22 -0.81 26.70
N LYS A 204 -10.00 -1.43 25.54
CA LYS A 204 -9.52 -0.76 24.31
C LYS A 204 -10.33 0.51 23.98
N ARG A 205 -11.66 0.45 24.15
CA ARG A 205 -12.55 1.61 23.91
C ARG A 205 -12.22 2.79 24.82
N ARG A 206 -11.99 2.53 26.12
CA ARG A 206 -11.64 3.57 27.10
C ARG A 206 -10.23 4.11 26.84
N TYR A 207 -9.30 3.24 26.49
CA TYR A 207 -7.93 3.64 26.15
C TYR A 207 -7.92 4.60 24.95
N ILE A 208 -8.59 4.24 23.86
CA ILE A 208 -8.71 5.08 22.67
C ILE A 208 -9.37 6.41 23.00
N ALA A 209 -10.50 6.40 23.74
CA ALA A 209 -11.20 7.64 24.10
C ALA A 209 -10.36 8.58 24.98
N LYS A 210 -9.45 8.03 25.79
CA LYS A 210 -8.59 8.83 26.68
C LYS A 210 -7.40 9.47 25.96
N TYR A 211 -6.81 8.77 25.00
CA TYR A 211 -5.52 9.17 24.44
C TYR A 211 -5.59 9.63 22.97
N ARG A 212 -6.69 9.36 22.26
CA ARG A 212 -6.83 9.68 20.84
C ARG A 212 -6.50 11.14 20.51
N ASP A 213 -7.11 12.07 21.22
CA ASP A 213 -7.02 13.50 20.90
C ASP A 213 -5.65 14.12 21.25
N GLY A 214 -4.83 13.40 22.05
CA GLY A 214 -3.45 13.79 22.33
C GLY A 214 -2.43 13.11 21.44
N PHE A 215 -2.87 12.12 20.63
CA PHE A 215 -2.01 11.41 19.69
C PHE A 215 -2.10 12.02 18.28
N PHE A 216 -3.27 12.51 17.90
CA PHE A 216 -3.54 13.18 16.63
C PHE A 216 -3.79 14.67 16.84
#